data_a28731b8f75e734d0f6f65950dbd455a
#
_entry.id   a28731b8f75e734d0f6f65950dbd455a
#
_cell.length_a   1.000
_cell.length_b   1.000
_cell.length_c   1.000
_cell.angle_alpha   90.00
_cell.angle_beta   90.00
_cell.angle_gamma   90.00
#
_symmetry.space_group_name_H-M   'P 1'
#
loop_
_entity.id
_entity.type
_entity.pdbx_description
1 polymer ?
#
loop_
_entity_poly.entity_id
_entity_poly.type
_entity_poly.pdbx_seq_one_letter_code
_entity_poly.pdbx_strand_id
1 'polypeptide(L)'
;MRRYSACLARSISLQYFDLPDLSSVLLRKLGVKDLIKVRVSPDVAALPRNCLNNVNSYIERHGGSVQLGWIFSCLGNIAIKMTAHAVVKLPDNSLICVTPNEYRSGLLKFAPDSSVEDLIHDNFLPTKFVALIDDQSLKDYIAIEVEQDQLRLNSKGVVAASDLQQFHLRASLLYPAILNLAKKHTGRNDQCYCGSGKKNKKCCE
;
A
#
# COMPACT_ATOMS: atom_id res chain seq x y z
N MET A 1 -8.96 32.58 18.17
CA MET A 1 -9.06 31.35 18.97
C MET A 1 -8.98 30.11 18.06
N ARG A 2 -8.10 29.19 18.35
CA ARG A 2 -7.30 28.37 17.45
C ARG A 2 -7.95 27.01 17.14
N ARG A 3 -7.99 26.65 15.86
CA ARG A 3 -8.51 25.38 15.35
C ARG A 3 -7.55 24.20 15.62
N TYR A 4 -7.08 24.04 16.85
CA TYR A 4 -6.24 22.91 17.27
C TYR A 4 -7.03 21.61 17.53
N SER A 5 -8.36 21.64 17.35
CA SER A 5 -9.25 20.63 17.94
C SER A 5 -9.56 19.41 17.06
N ALA A 6 -9.18 19.36 15.78
CA ALA A 6 -9.66 18.30 14.90
C ALA A 6 -8.70 17.09 14.77
N CYS A 7 -7.41 17.27 15.08
CA CYS A 7 -6.42 16.19 14.95
C CYS A 7 -6.24 15.41 16.27
N LEU A 8 -6.53 16.02 17.42
CA LEU A 8 -6.39 15.40 18.74
C LEU A 8 -7.55 14.46 19.13
N ALA A 9 -8.69 14.52 18.44
CA ALA A 9 -9.87 13.70 18.75
C ALA A 9 -9.98 12.42 17.91
N ARG A 10 -9.14 12.22 16.91
CA ARG A 10 -9.00 10.93 16.23
C ARG A 10 -7.80 10.23 16.85
N SER A 11 -7.99 9.05 17.43
CA SER A 11 -6.88 8.13 17.65
C SER A 11 -6.18 8.00 16.30
N ILE A 12 -5.01 8.65 16.17
CA ILE A 12 -4.24 8.62 14.94
C ILE A 12 -3.68 7.20 14.85
N SER A 13 -4.47 6.31 14.25
CA SER A 13 -3.93 5.03 13.85
C SER A 13 -2.96 5.32 12.72
N LEU A 14 -1.72 4.91 12.88
CA LEU A 14 -0.74 4.92 11.81
C LEU A 14 -1.27 4.02 10.70
N GLN A 15 -1.72 4.62 9.62
CA GLN A 15 -2.25 3.91 8.47
C GLN A 15 -1.44 4.26 7.23
N TYR A 16 -1.21 3.27 6.40
CA TYR A 16 -0.73 3.50 5.05
C TYR A 16 -1.86 4.14 4.24
N PHE A 17 -1.53 5.17 3.47
CA PHE A 17 -2.48 5.86 2.61
C PHE A 17 -1.93 6.00 1.18
N ASP A 18 -2.83 6.20 0.21
CA ASP A 18 -2.48 6.33 -1.19
C ASP A 18 -1.56 7.54 -1.42
N LEU A 19 -0.47 7.33 -2.12
CA LEU A 19 0.53 8.35 -2.42
C LEU A 19 0.01 9.25 -3.55
N PRO A 20 -0.02 10.58 -3.39
CA PRO A 20 -0.52 11.46 -4.44
C PRO A 20 0.35 11.40 -5.69
N ASP A 21 1.68 11.50 -5.54
CA ASP A 21 2.64 11.44 -6.63
C ASP A 21 3.97 10.84 -6.19
N LEU A 22 4.52 9.94 -7.02
CA LEU A 22 5.85 9.38 -6.85
C LEU A 22 6.84 10.18 -7.69
N SER A 23 7.82 10.83 -7.04
CA SER A 23 8.86 11.52 -7.77
C SER A 23 9.76 10.53 -8.54
N SER A 24 10.38 10.98 -9.64
CA SER A 24 11.33 10.15 -10.41
C SER A 24 12.52 9.67 -9.56
N VAL A 25 12.92 10.44 -8.55
CA VAL A 25 13.97 10.05 -7.61
C VAL A 25 13.50 8.89 -6.73
N LEU A 26 12.26 8.96 -6.23
CA LEU A 26 11.68 7.89 -5.43
C LEU A 26 11.46 6.63 -6.25
N LEU A 27 10.94 6.74 -7.48
CA LEU A 27 10.78 5.60 -8.39
C LEU A 27 12.10 4.87 -8.61
N ARG A 28 13.19 5.59 -8.88
CA ARG A 28 14.53 4.99 -9.02
C ARG A 28 14.98 4.28 -7.75
N LYS A 29 14.76 4.89 -6.57
CA LYS A 29 15.09 4.27 -5.28
C LYS A 29 14.32 2.97 -5.05
N LEU A 30 13.07 2.90 -5.54
CA LEU A 30 12.21 1.71 -5.45
C LEU A 30 12.51 0.67 -6.54
N GLY A 31 13.43 0.94 -7.47
CA GLY A 31 13.71 0.08 -8.62
C GLY A 31 12.58 0.04 -9.65
N VAL A 32 11.68 1.02 -9.62
CA VAL A 32 10.51 1.10 -10.51
C VAL A 32 10.89 1.84 -11.78
N LYS A 33 10.70 1.20 -12.94
CA LYS A 33 10.98 1.78 -14.25
C LYS A 33 9.83 2.65 -14.75
N ASP A 34 8.63 2.08 -14.75
CA ASP A 34 7.43 2.69 -15.29
C ASP A 34 6.32 2.73 -14.24
N LEU A 35 5.62 3.85 -14.19
CA LEU A 35 4.42 4.02 -13.37
C LEU A 35 3.28 4.46 -14.25
N ILE A 36 2.25 3.63 -14.36
CA ILE A 36 1.10 3.87 -15.19
C ILE A 36 -0.17 4.03 -14.37
N LYS A 37 -1.14 4.74 -14.93
CA LYS A 37 -2.48 4.88 -14.34
C LYS A 37 -3.38 3.82 -14.96
N VAL A 38 -3.85 2.88 -14.15
CA VAL A 38 -4.75 1.81 -14.55
C VAL A 38 -6.17 2.15 -14.09
N ARG A 39 -7.13 2.05 -15.00
CA ARG A 39 -8.54 2.23 -14.67
C ARG A 39 -9.03 1.12 -13.76
N VAL A 40 -9.72 1.49 -12.69
CA VAL A 40 -10.40 0.55 -11.80
C VAL A 40 -11.83 0.35 -12.29
N SER A 41 -12.14 -0.88 -12.68
CA SER A 41 -13.46 -1.30 -13.17
C SER A 41 -13.78 -2.67 -12.56
N PRO A 42 -14.23 -2.72 -11.29
CA PRO A 42 -14.44 -3.97 -10.58
C PRO A 42 -15.42 -4.87 -11.32
N ASP A 43 -15.05 -6.14 -11.43
CA ASP A 43 -15.97 -7.16 -11.92
C ASP A 43 -17.07 -7.45 -10.87
N VAL A 44 -18.26 -7.79 -11.32
CA VAL A 44 -19.42 -8.03 -10.44
C VAL A 44 -19.17 -9.16 -9.44
N ALA A 45 -18.39 -10.17 -9.84
CA ALA A 45 -18.08 -11.34 -9.00
C ALA A 45 -16.75 -11.16 -8.23
N ALA A 46 -16.04 -10.04 -8.41
CA ALA A 46 -14.73 -9.85 -7.80
C ALA A 46 -14.82 -9.60 -6.30
N LEU A 47 -13.93 -10.24 -5.55
CA LEU A 47 -13.80 -10.08 -4.11
C LEU A 47 -12.68 -9.09 -3.76
N PRO A 48 -12.84 -8.26 -2.72
CA PRO A 48 -11.74 -7.43 -2.21
C PRO A 48 -10.52 -8.27 -1.83
N ARG A 49 -9.31 -7.74 -2.05
CA ARG A 49 -8.02 -8.37 -1.68
C ARG A 49 -7.71 -9.70 -2.36
N ASN A 50 -8.45 -10.06 -3.40
CA ASN A 50 -8.31 -11.33 -4.13
C ASN A 50 -7.93 -11.11 -5.60
N CYS A 51 -6.98 -10.19 -5.84
CA CYS A 51 -6.71 -9.67 -7.20
C CYS A 51 -6.29 -10.75 -8.20
N LEU A 52 -5.47 -11.71 -7.83
CA LEU A 52 -5.02 -12.75 -8.75
C LEU A 52 -6.19 -13.65 -9.19
N ASN A 53 -6.99 -14.13 -8.26
CA ASN A 53 -8.17 -14.95 -8.57
C ASN A 53 -9.22 -14.14 -9.36
N ASN A 54 -9.44 -12.86 -9.01
CA ASN A 54 -10.35 -11.99 -9.74
C ASN A 54 -9.92 -11.83 -11.20
N VAL A 55 -8.61 -11.61 -11.43
CA VAL A 55 -8.03 -11.48 -12.77
C VAL A 55 -8.18 -12.78 -13.54
N ASN A 56 -7.84 -13.93 -12.96
CA ASN A 56 -7.97 -15.24 -13.62
C ASN A 56 -9.44 -15.51 -14.01
N SER A 57 -10.38 -15.33 -13.09
CA SER A 57 -11.80 -15.51 -13.37
C SER A 57 -12.35 -14.54 -14.42
N TYR A 58 -11.82 -13.32 -14.49
CA TYR A 58 -12.15 -12.37 -15.53
C TYR A 58 -11.65 -12.84 -16.90
N ILE A 59 -10.37 -13.26 -16.97
CA ILE A 59 -9.74 -13.73 -18.21
C ILE A 59 -10.43 -14.96 -18.77
N GLU A 60 -10.84 -15.91 -17.94
CA GLU A 60 -11.60 -17.10 -18.34
C GLU A 60 -12.91 -16.73 -19.07
N ARG A 61 -13.57 -15.63 -18.68
CA ARG A 61 -14.84 -15.21 -19.25
C ARG A 61 -14.72 -14.22 -20.41
N HIS A 62 -13.68 -13.40 -20.41
CA HIS A 62 -13.59 -12.24 -21.32
C HIS A 62 -12.30 -12.21 -22.16
N GLY A 63 -11.36 -13.11 -21.90
CA GLY A 63 -10.05 -13.10 -22.52
C GLY A 63 -9.09 -12.06 -21.93
N GLY A 64 -7.91 -11.95 -22.50
CA GLY A 64 -6.81 -11.12 -22.01
C GLY A 64 -5.69 -11.96 -21.39
N SER A 65 -4.82 -11.31 -20.63
CA SER A 65 -3.73 -11.96 -19.89
C SER A 65 -3.47 -11.27 -18.55
N VAL A 66 -2.81 -11.99 -17.64
CA VAL A 66 -2.40 -11.43 -16.34
C VAL A 66 -1.24 -10.47 -16.54
N GLN A 67 -1.31 -9.30 -15.95
CA GLN A 67 -0.15 -8.42 -15.76
C GLN A 67 0.08 -8.22 -14.26
N LEU A 68 1.22 -8.71 -13.80
CA LEU A 68 1.68 -8.53 -12.42
C LEU A 68 2.47 -7.22 -12.27
N GLY A 69 2.51 -6.71 -11.04
CA GLY A 69 3.24 -5.50 -10.71
C GLY A 69 2.98 -5.03 -9.27
N TRP A 70 3.26 -3.77 -9.03
CA TRP A 70 3.20 -3.16 -7.70
C TRP A 70 2.23 -1.98 -7.66
N ILE A 71 1.49 -1.89 -6.57
CA ILE A 71 0.76 -0.69 -6.14
C ILE A 71 1.44 -0.12 -4.89
N PHE A 72 1.23 1.17 -4.62
CA PHE A 72 2.01 1.91 -3.63
C PHE A 72 1.12 2.59 -2.61
N SER A 73 1.52 2.51 -1.36
CA SER A 73 1.00 3.34 -0.28
C SER A 73 2.15 3.83 0.59
N CYS A 74 1.93 4.90 1.36
CA CYS A 74 2.97 5.47 2.20
C CYS A 74 2.54 5.61 3.65
N LEU A 75 3.52 5.56 4.53
CA LEU A 75 3.41 5.91 5.93
C LEU A 75 4.08 7.28 6.12
N GLY A 76 3.30 8.36 6.02
CA GLY A 76 3.86 9.69 5.90
C GLY A 76 4.92 9.79 4.79
N ASN A 77 5.98 10.54 5.02
CA ASN A 77 7.13 10.64 4.11
C ASN A 77 8.31 9.76 4.57
N ILE A 78 8.07 8.74 5.42
CA ILE A 78 9.12 7.95 6.08
C ILE A 78 9.22 6.51 5.57
N ALA A 79 8.14 5.92 5.05
CA ALA A 79 8.17 4.58 4.47
C ALA A 79 7.20 4.43 3.30
N ILE A 80 7.53 3.52 2.38
CA ILE A 80 6.68 3.06 1.29
C ILE A 80 6.35 1.59 1.50
N LYS A 81 5.09 1.26 1.30
CA LYS A 81 4.57 -0.09 1.17
C LYS A 81 4.28 -0.34 -0.30
N MET A 82 4.92 -1.33 -0.88
CA MET A 82 4.70 -1.84 -2.23
C MET A 82 3.91 -3.14 -2.10
N THR A 83 2.65 -3.14 -2.49
CA THR A 83 1.81 -4.34 -2.46
C THR A 83 1.77 -4.92 -3.86
N ALA A 84 2.15 -6.18 -4.01
CA ALA A 84 2.04 -6.86 -5.29
C ALA A 84 0.56 -6.97 -5.69
N HIS A 85 0.29 -6.77 -6.97
CA HIS A 85 -1.06 -6.69 -7.50
C HIS A 85 -1.14 -7.28 -8.90
N ALA A 86 -2.30 -7.82 -9.25
CA ALA A 86 -2.61 -8.32 -10.57
C ALA A 86 -3.67 -7.45 -11.23
N VAL A 87 -3.47 -7.14 -12.50
CA VAL A 87 -4.42 -6.45 -13.37
C VAL A 87 -4.60 -7.24 -14.67
N VAL A 88 -5.68 -7.01 -15.40
CA VAL A 88 -5.91 -7.62 -16.72
C VAL A 88 -5.24 -6.77 -17.78
N LYS A 89 -4.44 -7.41 -18.62
CA LYS A 89 -3.95 -6.86 -19.88
C LYS A 89 -4.91 -7.29 -20.98
N LEU A 90 -5.60 -6.33 -21.58
CA LEU A 90 -6.55 -6.54 -22.66
C LEU A 90 -5.85 -6.78 -24.02
N PRO A 91 -6.55 -7.29 -25.05
CA PRO A 91 -5.95 -7.55 -26.37
C PRO A 91 -5.35 -6.30 -27.04
N ASP A 92 -5.85 -5.12 -26.75
CA ASP A 92 -5.34 -3.83 -27.22
C ASP A 92 -4.12 -3.31 -26.41
N ASN A 93 -3.57 -4.13 -25.51
CA ASN A 93 -2.51 -3.83 -24.55
C ASN A 93 -2.87 -2.81 -23.45
N SER A 94 -4.10 -2.33 -23.38
CA SER A 94 -4.55 -1.53 -22.25
C SER A 94 -4.66 -2.38 -20.99
N LEU A 95 -4.56 -1.72 -19.79
CA LEU A 95 -4.68 -2.40 -18.50
C LEU A 95 -5.93 -1.96 -17.78
N ILE A 96 -6.61 -2.92 -17.14
CA ILE A 96 -7.73 -2.66 -16.25
C ILE A 96 -7.56 -3.40 -14.92
N CYS A 97 -7.93 -2.76 -13.81
CA CYS A 97 -8.03 -3.41 -12.52
C CYS A 97 -9.48 -3.85 -12.29
N VAL A 98 -9.70 -5.16 -12.22
CA VAL A 98 -11.03 -5.76 -12.02
C VAL A 98 -11.33 -6.05 -10.55
N THR A 99 -10.41 -5.74 -9.65
CA THR A 99 -10.57 -5.93 -8.20
C THR A 99 -11.18 -4.69 -7.56
N PRO A 100 -12.18 -4.84 -6.66
CA PRO A 100 -12.69 -3.73 -5.88
C PRO A 100 -11.56 -3.05 -5.11
N ASN A 101 -11.40 -1.73 -5.31
CA ASN A 101 -10.37 -0.94 -4.64
C ASN A 101 -10.87 -0.46 -3.27
N GLU A 102 -10.02 -0.56 -2.26
CA GLU A 102 -10.27 -0.01 -0.93
C GLU A 102 -10.26 1.53 -0.94
N TYR A 103 -9.55 2.12 -1.88
CA TYR A 103 -9.50 3.56 -2.09
C TYR A 103 -10.54 3.97 -3.14
N ARG A 104 -11.30 5.03 -2.87
CA ARG A 104 -12.37 5.53 -3.76
C ARG A 104 -11.85 6.19 -5.05
N SER A 105 -10.63 5.90 -5.45
CA SER A 105 -10.01 6.37 -6.68
C SER A 105 -10.42 5.47 -7.84
N GLY A 106 -10.92 6.07 -8.92
CA GLY A 106 -11.20 5.36 -10.18
C GLY A 106 -9.93 4.99 -10.98
N LEU A 107 -8.76 5.37 -10.50
CA LEU A 107 -7.45 5.11 -11.10
C LEU A 107 -6.50 4.54 -10.06
N LEU A 108 -5.75 3.53 -10.47
CA LEU A 108 -4.71 2.86 -9.69
C LEU A 108 -3.33 3.24 -10.25
N LYS A 109 -2.40 3.66 -9.39
CA LYS A 109 -0.98 3.82 -9.77
C LYS A 109 -0.32 2.45 -9.71
N PHE A 110 0.11 1.96 -10.87
CA PHE A 110 0.60 0.61 -11.03
C PHE A 110 1.96 0.61 -11.73
N ALA A 111 2.91 -0.14 -11.20
CA ALA A 111 4.20 -0.40 -11.83
C ALA A 111 4.24 -1.85 -12.32
N PRO A 112 4.16 -2.10 -13.63
CA PRO A 112 4.30 -3.43 -14.19
C PRO A 112 5.66 -4.03 -13.81
N ASP A 113 5.66 -5.26 -13.31
CA ASP A 113 6.86 -5.99 -12.94
C ASP A 113 6.59 -7.49 -13.00
N SER A 114 7.15 -8.17 -14.01
CA SER A 114 7.00 -9.61 -14.18
C SER A 114 7.74 -10.43 -13.12
N SER A 115 8.77 -9.87 -12.47
CA SER A 115 9.50 -10.57 -11.40
C SER A 115 8.64 -10.83 -10.15
N VAL A 116 7.45 -10.22 -10.06
CA VAL A 116 6.47 -10.53 -9.02
C VAL A 116 6.00 -11.98 -9.09
N GLU A 117 6.04 -12.61 -10.27
CA GLU A 117 5.64 -14.00 -10.46
C GLU A 117 6.47 -14.96 -9.59
N ASP A 118 7.78 -14.74 -9.52
CA ASP A 118 8.71 -15.54 -8.71
C ASP A 118 8.49 -15.39 -7.20
N LEU A 119 7.71 -14.39 -6.79
CA LEU A 119 7.42 -14.08 -5.39
C LEU A 119 6.04 -14.55 -4.93
N ILE A 120 5.25 -15.13 -5.83
CA ILE A 120 3.92 -15.68 -5.50
C ILE A 120 4.09 -16.93 -4.64
N HIS A 121 3.36 -16.98 -3.53
CA HIS A 121 3.32 -18.15 -2.66
C HIS A 121 1.87 -18.63 -2.51
N ASP A 122 1.56 -19.84 -2.98
CA ASP A 122 0.20 -20.44 -2.91
C ASP A 122 -0.92 -19.49 -3.41
N ASN A 123 -0.70 -18.78 -4.51
CA ASN A 123 -1.59 -17.73 -5.06
C ASN A 123 -1.71 -16.45 -4.22
N PHE A 124 -0.89 -16.29 -3.17
CA PHE A 124 -0.83 -15.05 -2.41
C PHE A 124 0.33 -14.16 -2.86
N LEU A 125 0.01 -12.90 -3.06
CA LEU A 125 0.94 -11.88 -3.51
C LEU A 125 1.62 -11.21 -2.30
N PRO A 126 2.96 -10.98 -2.35
CA PRO A 126 3.72 -10.43 -1.25
C PRO A 126 3.58 -8.91 -1.13
N THR A 127 4.06 -8.41 0.00
CA THR A 127 4.24 -6.99 0.26
C THR A 127 5.72 -6.70 0.53
N LYS A 128 6.23 -5.58 -0.02
CA LYS A 128 7.57 -5.05 0.29
C LYS A 128 7.43 -3.74 1.04
N PHE A 129 8.31 -3.52 2.02
CA PHE A 129 8.37 -2.29 2.79
C PHE A 129 9.73 -1.64 2.60
N VAL A 130 9.75 -0.34 2.32
CA VAL A 130 10.97 0.42 2.05
C VAL A 130 11.04 1.62 2.98
N ALA A 131 12.04 1.65 3.86
CA ALA A 131 12.34 2.83 4.66
C ALA A 131 12.90 3.95 3.76
N LEU A 132 12.35 5.15 3.91
CA LEU A 132 12.83 6.34 3.20
C LEU A 132 13.87 7.12 4.01
N ILE A 133 13.91 6.89 5.32
CA ILE A 133 14.84 7.49 6.28
C ILE A 133 15.57 6.38 7.03
N ASP A 134 16.75 6.69 7.55
CA ASP A 134 17.54 5.77 8.37
C ASP A 134 17.25 6.05 9.85
N ASP A 135 16.35 5.24 10.43
CA ASP A 135 15.94 5.33 11.84
C ASP A 135 15.65 3.92 12.38
N GLN A 136 16.12 3.63 13.58
CA GLN A 136 16.00 2.30 14.18
C GLN A 136 14.56 1.95 14.51
N SER A 137 13.77 2.88 15.08
CA SER A 137 12.37 2.62 15.38
C SER A 137 11.56 2.31 14.12
N LEU A 138 11.88 2.98 13.00
CA LEU A 138 11.24 2.70 11.72
C LEU A 138 11.64 1.32 11.18
N LYS A 139 12.91 0.93 11.31
CA LYS A 139 13.37 -0.40 10.92
C LYS A 139 12.67 -1.49 11.74
N ASP A 140 12.57 -1.31 13.05
CA ASP A 140 11.89 -2.25 13.94
C ASP A 140 10.39 -2.36 13.63
N TYR A 141 9.74 -1.23 13.32
CA TYR A 141 8.34 -1.22 12.89
C TYR A 141 8.15 -1.97 11.56
N ILE A 142 9.00 -1.70 10.57
CA ILE A 142 8.97 -2.40 9.27
C ILE A 142 9.23 -3.90 9.45
N ALA A 143 10.12 -4.30 10.34
CA ALA A 143 10.38 -5.71 10.62
C ALA A 143 9.11 -6.44 11.11
N ILE A 144 8.31 -5.81 11.97
CA ILE A 144 7.01 -6.35 12.41
C ILE A 144 6.04 -6.51 11.24
N GLU A 145 5.96 -5.51 10.35
CA GLU A 145 5.10 -5.57 9.16
C GLU A 145 5.53 -6.69 8.20
N VAL A 146 6.84 -6.90 8.03
CA VAL A 146 7.41 -7.98 7.20
C VAL A 146 7.09 -9.35 7.82
N GLU A 147 7.29 -9.52 9.13
CA GLU A 147 6.94 -10.77 9.84
C GLU A 147 5.44 -11.09 9.66
N GLN A 148 4.58 -10.11 9.80
CA GLN A 148 3.14 -10.28 9.62
C GLN A 148 2.79 -10.69 8.19
N ASP A 149 3.42 -10.08 7.16
CA ASP A 149 3.19 -10.45 5.77
C ASP A 149 3.70 -11.86 5.45
N GLN A 150 4.86 -12.24 5.99
CA GLN A 150 5.40 -13.59 5.87
C GLN A 150 4.48 -14.64 6.51
N LEU A 151 3.95 -14.35 7.71
CA LEU A 151 3.00 -15.25 8.35
C LEU A 151 1.74 -15.41 7.51
N ARG A 152 1.21 -14.32 6.95
CA ARG A 152 0.05 -14.34 6.04
C ARG A 152 0.30 -15.22 4.81
N LEU A 153 1.48 -15.10 4.18
CA LEU A 153 1.85 -15.91 3.03
C LEU A 153 1.94 -17.39 3.41
N ASN A 154 2.64 -17.72 4.49
CA ASN A 154 2.84 -19.09 4.96
C ASN A 154 1.54 -19.77 5.43
N SER A 155 0.58 -18.98 5.91
CA SER A 155 -0.72 -19.46 6.40
C SER A 155 -1.82 -19.40 5.32
N LYS A 156 -1.46 -19.32 4.05
CA LYS A 156 -2.40 -19.25 2.92
C LYS A 156 -3.49 -18.17 3.11
N GLY A 157 -3.06 -17.00 3.58
CA GLY A 157 -3.94 -15.85 3.82
C GLY A 157 -4.75 -15.88 5.10
N VAL A 158 -4.77 -17.01 5.84
CA VAL A 158 -5.53 -17.15 7.09
C VAL A 158 -4.58 -17.00 8.29
N VAL A 159 -4.62 -15.83 8.92
CA VAL A 159 -3.82 -15.56 10.14
C VAL A 159 -4.73 -15.60 11.36
N ALA A 160 -4.31 -16.30 12.42
CA ALA A 160 -5.08 -16.37 13.65
C ALA A 160 -5.23 -14.98 14.30
N ALA A 161 -6.38 -14.72 14.90
CA ALA A 161 -6.66 -13.44 15.55
C ALA A 161 -5.68 -13.12 16.68
N SER A 162 -5.20 -14.15 17.41
CA SER A 162 -4.18 -14.04 18.45
C SER A 162 -2.86 -13.50 17.90
N ASP A 163 -2.43 -13.99 16.73
CA ASP A 163 -1.17 -13.58 16.10
C ASP A 163 -1.28 -12.13 15.60
N LEU A 164 -2.41 -11.78 14.97
CA LEU A 164 -2.68 -10.40 14.57
C LEU A 164 -2.67 -9.46 15.77
N GLN A 165 -3.23 -9.87 16.90
CA GLN A 165 -3.21 -9.07 18.12
C GLN A 165 -1.79 -8.86 18.66
N GLN A 166 -0.94 -9.89 18.62
CA GLN A 166 0.46 -9.78 19.05
C GLN A 166 1.24 -8.81 18.15
N PHE A 167 1.12 -8.90 16.83
CA PHE A 167 1.72 -7.94 15.92
C PHE A 167 1.24 -6.51 16.19
N HIS A 168 -0.07 -6.33 16.40
CA HIS A 168 -0.64 -5.04 16.72
C HIS A 168 -0.09 -4.48 18.04
N LEU A 169 0.01 -5.27 19.09
CA LEU A 169 0.60 -4.86 20.37
C LEU A 169 2.06 -4.43 20.20
N ARG A 170 2.89 -5.24 19.53
CA ARG A 170 4.29 -4.91 19.27
C ARG A 170 4.42 -3.62 18.47
N ALA A 171 3.66 -3.46 17.40
CA ALA A 171 3.65 -2.26 16.56
C ALA A 171 3.19 -1.02 17.35
N SER A 172 2.18 -1.16 18.23
CA SER A 172 1.63 -0.05 19.01
C SER A 172 2.64 0.59 19.96
N LEU A 173 3.61 -0.18 20.45
CA LEU A 173 4.70 0.35 21.27
C LEU A 173 5.61 1.32 20.50
N LEU A 174 5.71 1.16 19.19
CA LEU A 174 6.50 2.02 18.32
C LEU A 174 5.73 3.21 17.75
N TYR A 175 4.38 3.20 17.80
CA TYR A 175 3.55 4.25 17.20
C TYR A 175 3.92 5.68 17.62
N PRO A 176 4.23 6.00 18.88
CA PRO A 176 4.63 7.36 19.24
C PRO A 176 5.90 7.83 18.54
N ALA A 177 6.91 6.94 18.44
CA ALA A 177 8.16 7.22 17.76
C ALA A 177 7.94 7.42 16.26
N ILE A 178 7.21 6.50 15.62
CA ILE A 178 6.89 6.56 14.18
C ILE A 178 6.06 7.80 13.84
N LEU A 179 5.09 8.16 14.69
CA LEU A 179 4.29 9.38 14.49
C LEU A 179 5.17 10.65 14.56
N ASN A 180 6.09 10.70 15.52
CA ASN A 180 7.05 11.81 15.64
C ASN A 180 7.98 11.90 14.42
N LEU A 181 8.45 10.75 13.90
CA LEU A 181 9.25 10.69 12.68
C LEU A 181 8.45 11.17 11.47
N ALA A 182 7.22 10.68 11.28
CA ALA A 182 6.35 11.11 10.20
C ALA A 182 6.09 12.62 10.25
N LYS A 183 5.82 13.16 11.44
CA LYS A 183 5.66 14.61 11.66
C LYS A 183 6.93 15.38 11.30
N LYS A 184 8.10 14.95 11.78
CA LYS A 184 9.40 15.57 11.54
C LYS A 184 9.77 15.63 10.06
N HIS A 185 9.45 14.58 9.31
CA HIS A 185 9.78 14.42 7.89
C HIS A 185 8.67 14.86 6.93
N THR A 186 7.58 15.47 7.44
CA THR A 186 6.52 16.03 6.59
C THR A 186 6.64 17.54 6.55
N GLY A 187 6.97 18.07 5.38
CA GLY A 187 7.08 19.49 5.14
C GLY A 187 5.71 20.18 5.17
N ARG A 188 5.73 21.51 5.38
CA ARG A 188 4.53 22.34 5.49
C ARG A 188 3.57 22.22 4.31
N ASN A 189 4.12 22.06 3.09
CA ASN A 189 3.34 21.96 1.85
C ASN A 189 3.07 20.55 1.38
N ASP A 190 3.66 19.54 2.04
CA ASP A 190 3.46 18.13 1.72
C ASP A 190 2.06 17.68 2.10
N GLN A 191 1.65 16.54 1.58
CA GLN A 191 0.47 15.84 2.06
C GLN A 191 0.66 15.50 3.54
N CYS A 192 -0.38 15.73 4.32
CA CYS A 192 -0.32 15.50 5.76
C CYS A 192 -0.05 14.04 6.08
N TYR A 193 0.87 13.79 6.99
CA TYR A 193 1.25 12.45 7.45
C TYR A 193 0.10 11.63 8.04
N CYS A 194 -1.02 12.27 8.38
CA CYS A 194 -2.21 11.59 8.89
C CYS A 194 -3.09 10.95 7.78
N GLY A 195 -2.71 11.04 6.50
CA GLY A 195 -3.46 10.47 5.39
C GLY A 195 -4.77 11.18 5.02
N SER A 196 -5.00 12.38 5.53
CA SER A 196 -6.25 13.16 5.26
C SER A 196 -6.40 13.67 3.82
N GLY A 197 -5.35 13.56 2.99
CA GLY A 197 -5.29 14.14 1.65
C GLY A 197 -5.09 15.67 1.63
N LYS A 198 -5.04 16.34 2.79
CA LYS A 198 -4.81 17.78 2.91
C LYS A 198 -3.32 18.06 3.04
N LYS A 199 -2.89 19.30 2.69
CA LYS A 199 -1.53 19.77 3.01
C LYS A 199 -1.33 19.84 4.52
N ASN A 200 -0.12 19.52 5.00
CA ASN A 200 0.23 19.49 6.42
C ASN A 200 -0.16 20.79 7.13
N LYS A 201 0.20 21.95 6.57
CA LYS A 201 -0.15 23.28 7.10
C LYS A 201 -1.65 23.57 7.22
N LYS A 202 -2.50 22.76 6.60
CA LYS A 202 -3.97 22.88 6.67
C LYS A 202 -4.61 21.75 7.49
N CYS A 203 -3.80 20.90 8.13
CA CYS A 203 -4.25 19.73 8.86
C CYS A 203 -3.63 19.57 10.24
N CYS A 204 -2.38 19.11 10.35
CA CYS A 204 -1.74 18.72 11.61
C CYS A 204 -0.59 19.63 12.05
N GLU A 205 -0.25 20.67 11.29
CA GLU A 205 0.70 21.73 11.68
C GLU A 205 0.06 22.78 12.57
#